data_b3c98a11a386236388430bc2932cd414
#
_entry.id   b3c98a11a386236388430bc2932cd414
#
_cell.length_a   1.000
_cell.length_b   1.000
_cell.length_c   1.000
_cell.angle_alpha   90.00
_cell.angle_beta   90.00
_cell.angle_gamma   90.00
#
_symmetry.space_group_name_H-M   'P 1'
#
loop_
_entity.id
_entity.type
_entity.pdbx_description
1 polymer ?
#
loop_
_entity_poly.entity_id
_entity_poly.type
_entity_poly.pdbx_seq_one_letter_code
_entity_poly.pdbx_strand_id
1 'polypeptide(L)'
;MSVYGFYKTAHLVHFLHKDSQIDWKDKYQRFRGVAEKLRLSSQAREKLEWIIFYLTVGKENATYTAFYFGITRKTLHKWLSRFDESNLRTLEEKSRAPVKRRTWEVTLKEEERIIALRKVTKCKYGKKKLKALYLREYSEGISTWKIERVIRKYKLYREKQVKRSQTEAKRKKKKKVLIHEIKKRNEFGFIWHIDAIILYWYGVRRVIFTAIEDITKIAFARSYKTNSSKVSCDFLERLMYLVRGNVNFIHSDNGSEFEGSFKDACNILGLTHIYSRPRTPTDNPALERFNWTLQDEWLSLSEVGLDEIGDANQDLTNWLIEYNDYRPHESLDYLTPLEYAQHNFFQVLPMWSARTII
;
A
#
# COMPACT_ATOMS: atom_id res chain seq x y z
N MET A 1 4.71 -23.60 -31.47
CA MET A 1 4.32 -22.35 -32.15
C MET A 1 4.57 -22.48 -33.60
N SER A 2 3.64 -22.68 -34.19
CA SER A 2 2.83 -22.63 -35.35
C SER A 2 3.60 -22.74 -36.66
N VAL A 3 3.92 -23.98 -37.00
CA VAL A 3 4.33 -24.42 -38.35
C VAL A 3 3.17 -24.26 -39.39
N TYR A 4 1.97 -23.95 -38.92
CA TYR A 4 0.75 -23.82 -39.73
C TYR A 4 0.69 -22.58 -40.65
N GLY A 5 1.44 -21.51 -40.35
CA GLY A 5 1.43 -20.29 -41.18
C GLY A 5 2.22 -20.43 -42.50
N PHE A 6 3.29 -21.21 -42.50
CA PHE A 6 4.18 -21.33 -43.65
C PHE A 6 3.59 -22.21 -44.79
N TYR A 7 2.83 -23.21 -44.42
CA TYR A 7 2.20 -24.09 -45.41
C TYR A 7 1.06 -23.42 -46.19
N LYS A 8 0.35 -22.48 -45.58
CA LYS A 8 -0.76 -21.76 -46.24
C LYS A 8 -0.26 -20.78 -47.33
N THR A 9 0.87 -20.13 -47.10
CA THR A 9 1.46 -19.22 -48.12
C THR A 9 2.06 -19.96 -49.31
N ALA A 10 2.67 -21.13 -49.09
CA ALA A 10 3.21 -21.95 -50.15
C ALA A 10 2.10 -22.52 -51.08
N HIS A 11 0.96 -22.92 -50.51
CA HIS A 11 -0.21 -23.35 -51.28
C HIS A 11 -0.83 -22.23 -52.12
N LEU A 12 -0.81 -21.00 -51.60
CA LEU A 12 -1.31 -19.84 -52.33
C LEU A 12 -0.49 -19.57 -53.60
N VAL A 13 0.83 -19.65 -53.49
CA VAL A 13 1.74 -19.47 -54.63
C VAL A 13 1.53 -20.57 -55.67
N HIS A 14 1.26 -21.81 -55.27
CA HIS A 14 1.07 -22.93 -56.20
C HIS A 14 -0.31 -22.90 -56.87
N PHE A 15 -1.38 -22.45 -56.23
CA PHE A 15 -2.71 -22.29 -56.82
C PHE A 15 -2.77 -21.13 -57.81
N LEU A 16 -2.02 -20.05 -57.55
CA LEU A 16 -1.91 -18.89 -58.45
C LEU A 16 -1.18 -19.20 -59.75
N HIS A 17 -0.45 -20.31 -59.83
CA HIS A 17 0.24 -20.74 -61.05
C HIS A 17 -0.61 -21.57 -62.01
N LYS A 18 -1.78 -22.07 -61.55
CA LYS A 18 -2.57 -23.00 -62.37
C LYS A 18 -3.67 -22.38 -63.25
N ASP A 19 -4.14 -21.16 -62.96
CA ASP A 19 -5.16 -20.47 -63.75
C ASP A 19 -4.54 -19.35 -64.61
N SER A 20 -3.97 -19.72 -65.77
CA SER A 20 -3.15 -18.89 -66.62
C SER A 20 -3.92 -18.11 -67.67
N GLN A 21 -5.06 -17.53 -67.39
CA GLN A 21 -5.78 -16.73 -68.37
C GLN A 21 -6.31 -15.37 -68.01
N ILE A 22 -5.87 -14.79 -66.86
CA ILE A 22 -6.29 -13.44 -66.48
C ILE A 22 -5.05 -12.64 -66.08
N ASP A 23 -4.91 -11.44 -66.61
CA ASP A 23 -3.82 -10.49 -66.43
C ASP A 23 -3.81 -9.83 -65.02
N TRP A 24 -4.33 -10.55 -64.01
CA TRP A 24 -4.35 -10.16 -62.64
C TRP A 24 -2.98 -10.29 -61.92
N LYS A 25 -2.05 -11.02 -62.54
CA LYS A 25 -0.70 -11.22 -61.98
C LYS A 25 0.02 -9.92 -61.73
N ASP A 26 -0.14 -8.95 -62.62
CA ASP A 26 0.61 -7.71 -62.58
C ASP A 26 0.11 -6.76 -61.50
N LYS A 27 -1.23 -6.61 -61.34
CA LYS A 27 -1.84 -5.71 -60.34
C LYS A 27 -1.52 -6.13 -58.91
N TYR A 28 -1.72 -7.39 -58.58
CA TYR A 28 -1.56 -7.89 -57.21
C TYR A 28 -0.11 -8.12 -56.81
N GLN A 29 0.77 -8.46 -57.74
CA GLN A 29 2.22 -8.45 -57.52
C GLN A 29 2.72 -7.02 -57.28
N ARG A 30 2.19 -6.05 -58.01
CA ARG A 30 2.47 -4.63 -57.75
C ARG A 30 2.09 -4.23 -56.32
N PHE A 31 0.93 -4.64 -55.81
CA PHE A 31 0.55 -4.35 -54.43
C PHE A 31 1.51 -4.97 -53.40
N ARG A 32 1.95 -6.21 -53.60
CA ARG A 32 2.96 -6.84 -52.75
C ARG A 32 4.29 -6.08 -52.78
N GLY A 33 4.75 -5.69 -53.93
CA GLY A 33 5.97 -4.89 -54.13
C GLY A 33 5.86 -3.50 -53.48
N VAL A 34 4.70 -2.85 -53.58
CA VAL A 34 4.45 -1.58 -52.92
C VAL A 34 4.41 -1.76 -51.40
N ALA A 35 3.74 -2.82 -50.89
CA ALA A 35 3.70 -3.13 -49.48
C ALA A 35 5.10 -3.38 -48.89
N GLU A 36 5.97 -3.96 -49.62
CA GLU A 36 7.37 -4.20 -49.26
C GLU A 36 8.19 -2.91 -49.25
N LYS A 37 8.08 -2.08 -50.30
CA LYS A 37 8.71 -0.75 -50.37
C LYS A 37 8.25 0.19 -49.28
N LEU A 38 6.98 0.15 -48.94
CA LEU A 38 6.39 0.94 -47.81
C LEU A 38 6.76 0.37 -46.45
N ARG A 39 7.43 -0.77 -46.38
CA ARG A 39 7.79 -1.50 -45.15
C ARG A 39 6.59 -1.72 -44.23
N LEU A 40 5.45 -2.16 -44.81
CA LEU A 40 4.27 -2.46 -44.03
C LEU A 40 4.54 -3.57 -43.02
N SER A 41 3.88 -3.50 -41.86
CA SER A 41 3.99 -4.54 -40.84
C SER A 41 3.57 -5.92 -41.36
N SER A 42 4.06 -6.99 -40.73
CA SER A 42 3.67 -8.37 -41.11
C SER A 42 2.15 -8.55 -41.07
N GLN A 43 1.49 -7.94 -40.09
CA GLN A 43 0.03 -7.97 -39.96
C GLN A 43 -0.68 -7.23 -41.11
N ALA A 44 -0.15 -6.08 -41.54
CA ALA A 44 -0.73 -5.37 -42.69
C ALA A 44 -0.56 -6.12 -43.99
N ARG A 45 0.58 -6.77 -44.18
CA ARG A 45 0.83 -7.66 -45.33
C ARG A 45 -0.09 -8.88 -45.35
N GLU A 46 -0.33 -9.48 -44.20
CA GLU A 46 -1.29 -10.59 -44.05
C GLU A 46 -2.72 -10.15 -44.45
N LYS A 47 -3.15 -8.97 -44.01
CA LYS A 47 -4.46 -8.42 -44.40
C LYS A 47 -4.56 -8.13 -45.87
N LEU A 48 -3.46 -7.70 -46.50
CA LEU A 48 -3.38 -7.54 -47.96
C LEU A 48 -3.60 -8.89 -48.66
N GLU A 49 -3.00 -9.97 -48.17
CA GLU A 49 -3.21 -11.31 -48.75
C GLU A 49 -4.67 -11.80 -48.57
N TRP A 50 -5.34 -11.46 -47.46
CA TRP A 50 -6.79 -11.75 -47.31
C TRP A 50 -7.62 -11.06 -48.38
N ILE A 51 -7.27 -9.81 -48.74
CA ILE A 51 -7.98 -9.03 -49.73
C ILE A 51 -7.68 -9.52 -51.11
N ILE A 52 -6.42 -9.79 -51.44
CA ILE A 52 -6.01 -10.39 -52.74
C ILE A 52 -6.73 -11.72 -52.95
N PHE A 53 -6.74 -12.59 -51.94
CA PHE A 53 -7.45 -13.87 -52.03
C PHE A 53 -8.95 -13.67 -52.24
N TYR A 54 -9.56 -12.77 -51.51
CA TYR A 54 -10.98 -12.45 -51.65
C TYR A 54 -11.33 -12.01 -53.06
N LEU A 55 -10.53 -11.13 -53.66
CA LEU A 55 -10.74 -10.59 -54.98
C LEU A 55 -10.38 -11.57 -56.13
N THR A 56 -9.59 -12.61 -55.82
CA THR A 56 -9.11 -13.60 -56.84
C THR A 56 -9.73 -14.97 -56.62
N VAL A 57 -9.07 -15.81 -55.85
CA VAL A 57 -9.44 -17.21 -55.61
C VAL A 57 -10.77 -17.33 -54.88
N GLY A 58 -11.06 -16.42 -54.00
CA GLY A 58 -12.31 -16.36 -53.20
C GLY A 58 -13.53 -15.94 -53.97
N LYS A 59 -13.38 -15.43 -55.20
CA LYS A 59 -14.48 -14.94 -56.07
C LYS A 59 -15.48 -14.08 -55.30
N GLU A 60 -14.97 -13.16 -54.52
CA GLU A 60 -15.71 -12.26 -53.61
C GLU A 60 -16.60 -12.97 -52.57
N ASN A 61 -16.32 -14.24 -52.29
CA ASN A 61 -17.01 -14.98 -51.26
C ASN A 61 -16.35 -14.79 -49.91
N ALA A 62 -16.94 -13.90 -49.07
CA ALA A 62 -16.40 -13.57 -47.78
C ALA A 62 -16.43 -14.76 -46.77
N THR A 63 -17.38 -15.67 -46.91
CA THR A 63 -17.47 -16.86 -46.04
C THR A 63 -16.32 -17.83 -46.34
N TYR A 64 -16.07 -18.10 -47.61
CA TYR A 64 -14.99 -18.96 -48.04
C TYR A 64 -13.61 -18.39 -47.70
N THR A 65 -13.39 -17.08 -47.94
CA THR A 65 -12.15 -16.39 -47.61
C THR A 65 -11.91 -16.39 -46.09
N ALA A 66 -12.93 -16.07 -45.28
CA ALA A 66 -12.81 -16.06 -43.85
C ALA A 66 -12.48 -17.46 -43.27
N PHE A 67 -13.12 -18.50 -43.80
CA PHE A 67 -12.84 -19.88 -43.43
C PHE A 67 -11.39 -20.27 -43.79
N TYR A 68 -10.92 -19.93 -45.00
CA TYR A 68 -9.59 -20.27 -45.46
C TYR A 68 -8.47 -19.67 -44.57
N PHE A 69 -8.61 -18.42 -44.17
CA PHE A 69 -7.63 -17.76 -43.32
C PHE A 69 -7.87 -17.91 -41.78
N GLY A 70 -8.93 -18.60 -41.40
CA GLY A 70 -9.29 -18.79 -39.99
C GLY A 70 -9.67 -17.50 -39.26
N ILE A 71 -10.26 -16.54 -39.97
CA ILE A 71 -10.74 -15.25 -39.47
C ILE A 71 -12.26 -15.18 -39.49
N THR A 72 -12.85 -14.19 -38.79
CA THR A 72 -14.31 -13.98 -38.87
C THR A 72 -14.67 -13.16 -40.11
N ARG A 73 -15.87 -13.39 -40.66
CA ARG A 73 -16.42 -12.57 -41.75
C ARG A 73 -16.40 -11.07 -41.42
N LYS A 74 -16.73 -10.74 -40.16
CA LYS A 74 -16.71 -9.36 -39.67
C LYS A 74 -15.30 -8.75 -39.75
N THR A 75 -14.28 -9.53 -39.43
CA THR A 75 -12.88 -9.11 -39.58
C THR A 75 -12.50 -8.83 -41.01
N LEU A 76 -12.88 -9.72 -41.92
CA LEU A 76 -12.62 -9.54 -43.36
C LEU A 76 -13.30 -8.26 -43.87
N HIS A 77 -14.61 -8.10 -43.64
CA HIS A 77 -15.34 -6.90 -44.09
C HIS A 77 -14.76 -5.60 -43.52
N LYS A 78 -14.33 -5.61 -42.24
CA LYS A 78 -13.65 -4.46 -41.64
C LYS A 78 -12.40 -4.04 -42.45
N TRP A 79 -11.63 -4.99 -42.94
CA TRP A 79 -10.41 -4.67 -43.68
C TRP A 79 -10.69 -4.40 -45.16
N LEU A 80 -11.68 -5.02 -45.76
CA LEU A 80 -12.18 -4.66 -47.10
C LEU A 80 -12.65 -3.22 -47.13
N SER A 81 -13.41 -2.75 -46.12
CA SER A 81 -13.88 -1.37 -46.09
C SER A 81 -12.78 -0.33 -45.83
N ARG A 82 -11.62 -0.76 -45.34
CA ARG A 82 -10.44 0.10 -45.12
C ARG A 82 -9.45 0.05 -46.27
N PHE A 83 -9.56 -0.93 -47.12
CA PHE A 83 -8.64 -1.10 -48.20
C PHE A 83 -8.78 0.01 -49.24
N ASP A 84 -7.67 0.63 -49.56
CA ASP A 84 -7.56 1.65 -50.59
C ASP A 84 -6.38 1.27 -51.50
N GLU A 85 -6.67 1.06 -52.78
CA GLU A 85 -5.65 0.68 -53.77
C GLU A 85 -4.56 1.75 -53.94
N SER A 86 -4.92 3.02 -53.69
CA SER A 86 -3.98 4.14 -53.75
C SER A 86 -3.10 4.28 -52.51
N ASN A 87 -3.56 3.75 -51.35
CA ASN A 87 -2.86 3.89 -50.09
C ASN A 87 -2.92 2.63 -49.24
N LEU A 88 -1.99 1.72 -49.41
CA LEU A 88 -1.93 0.47 -48.66
C LEU A 88 -1.64 0.65 -47.14
N ARG A 89 -1.22 1.84 -46.69
CA ARG A 89 -1.05 2.12 -45.27
C ARG A 89 -2.37 2.11 -44.47
N THR A 90 -3.50 2.13 -45.15
CA THR A 90 -4.82 1.95 -44.53
C THR A 90 -5.00 0.59 -43.85
N LEU A 91 -4.18 -0.41 -44.23
CA LEU A 91 -4.13 -1.75 -43.66
C LEU A 91 -3.33 -1.82 -42.37
N GLU A 92 -2.58 -0.77 -42.01
CA GLU A 92 -1.91 -0.69 -40.71
C GLU A 92 -2.90 -0.50 -39.59
N GLU A 93 -2.58 -1.08 -38.43
CA GLU A 93 -3.35 -0.85 -37.23
C GLU A 93 -3.14 0.58 -36.70
N LYS A 94 -4.24 1.32 -36.58
CA LYS A 94 -4.18 2.63 -35.95
C LYS A 94 -3.85 2.46 -34.46
N SER A 95 -2.97 3.32 -33.95
CA SER A 95 -2.68 3.37 -32.51
C SER A 95 -3.96 3.52 -31.70
N ARG A 96 -4.16 2.66 -30.72
CA ARG A 96 -5.25 2.76 -29.75
C ARG A 96 -4.91 3.70 -28.59
N ALA A 97 -3.71 4.27 -28.58
CA ALA A 97 -3.29 5.20 -27.55
C ALA A 97 -4.14 6.49 -27.60
N PRO A 98 -4.54 7.05 -26.46
CA PRO A 98 -5.27 8.31 -26.43
C PRO A 98 -4.49 9.41 -27.15
N VAL A 99 -5.16 10.17 -28.00
CA VAL A 99 -4.57 11.30 -28.75
C VAL A 99 -4.08 12.39 -27.77
N LYS A 100 -4.83 12.62 -26.67
CA LYS A 100 -4.44 13.50 -25.58
C LYS A 100 -3.89 12.64 -24.43
N ARG A 101 -2.58 12.50 -24.33
CA ARG A 101 -1.94 11.95 -23.13
C ARG A 101 -1.87 13.06 -22.09
N ARG A 102 -2.30 12.76 -20.86
CA ARG A 102 -2.03 13.65 -19.73
C ARG A 102 -0.52 13.78 -19.57
N THR A 103 0.01 14.98 -19.69
CA THR A 103 1.39 15.30 -19.28
C THR A 103 1.43 15.29 -17.77
N TRP A 104 2.02 14.26 -17.20
CA TRP A 104 2.18 14.12 -15.76
C TRP A 104 3.50 14.75 -15.37
N GLU A 105 3.54 16.06 -15.33
CA GLU A 105 4.74 16.77 -14.92
C GLU A 105 4.71 17.07 -13.42
N VAL A 106 5.83 16.84 -12.76
CA VAL A 106 6.08 17.27 -11.39
C VAL A 106 6.96 18.50 -11.50
N THR A 107 6.53 19.63 -10.95
CA THR A 107 7.32 20.86 -10.96
C THR A 107 8.52 20.75 -10.03
N LEU A 108 9.59 21.50 -10.30
CA LEU A 108 10.77 21.54 -9.43
C LEU A 108 10.40 21.90 -7.98
N LYS A 109 9.49 22.87 -7.80
CA LYS A 109 8.98 23.28 -6.49
C LYS A 109 8.28 22.11 -5.75
N GLU A 110 7.47 21.31 -6.47
CA GLU A 110 6.84 20.12 -5.89
C GLU A 110 7.89 19.06 -5.53
N GLU A 111 8.90 18.85 -6.37
CA GLU A 111 10.00 17.90 -6.09
C GLU A 111 10.76 18.27 -4.81
N GLU A 112 11.20 19.54 -4.69
CA GLU A 112 11.92 20.04 -3.52
C GLU A 112 11.11 19.88 -2.23
N ARG A 113 9.84 20.25 -2.26
CA ARG A 113 8.93 20.11 -1.11
C ARG A 113 8.73 18.65 -0.69
N ILE A 114 8.56 17.75 -1.65
CA ILE A 114 8.42 16.31 -1.35
C ILE A 114 9.73 15.76 -0.75
N ILE A 115 10.89 16.17 -1.29
CA ILE A 115 12.18 15.76 -0.76
C ILE A 115 12.38 16.30 0.67
N ALA A 116 12.02 17.54 0.93
CA ALA A 116 12.08 18.13 2.27
C ALA A 116 11.23 17.36 3.27
N LEU A 117 9.95 17.13 2.96
CA LEU A 117 9.06 16.34 3.81
C LEU A 117 9.60 14.92 4.04
N ARG A 118 10.19 14.31 3.01
CA ARG A 118 10.74 12.96 3.11
C ARG A 118 11.97 12.88 4.01
N LYS A 119 12.80 13.93 4.02
CA LYS A 119 13.95 14.06 4.93
C LYS A 119 13.50 14.25 6.37
N VAL A 120 12.59 15.18 6.62
CA VAL A 120 12.04 15.45 7.97
C VAL A 120 11.42 14.19 8.57
N THR A 121 10.64 13.47 7.79
CA THR A 121 9.97 12.24 8.24
C THR A 121 10.90 11.00 8.29
N LYS A 122 12.21 11.17 8.09
CA LYS A 122 13.20 10.07 8.07
C LYS A 122 12.74 8.87 7.22
N CYS A 123 12.08 9.14 6.11
CA CYS A 123 11.53 8.13 5.20
C CYS A 123 10.49 7.16 5.78
N LYS A 124 9.86 7.47 6.91
CA LYS A 124 8.89 6.60 7.59
C LYS A 124 7.53 6.50 6.89
N TYR A 125 7.10 7.57 6.23
CA TYR A 125 5.73 7.71 5.76
C TYR A 125 5.56 7.35 4.28
N GLY A 126 4.47 6.63 3.96
CA GLY A 126 4.09 6.30 2.60
C GLY A 126 3.42 7.48 1.87
N LYS A 127 3.19 7.32 0.56
CA LYS A 127 2.64 8.36 -0.33
C LYS A 127 1.32 9.00 0.14
N LYS A 128 0.43 8.23 0.80
CA LYS A 128 -0.85 8.75 1.30
C LYS A 128 -0.64 9.71 2.48
N LYS A 129 0.20 9.32 3.46
CA LYS A 129 0.54 10.18 4.61
C LYS A 129 1.32 11.43 4.19
N LEU A 130 2.26 11.29 3.25
CA LEU A 130 2.98 12.44 2.69
C LEU A 130 2.07 13.41 1.94
N LYS A 131 1.00 12.93 1.29
CA LYS A 131 -0.01 13.80 0.68
C LYS A 131 -0.72 14.65 1.74
N ALA A 132 -1.11 14.04 2.87
CA ALA A 132 -1.76 14.74 3.96
C ALA A 132 -0.82 15.78 4.60
N LEU A 133 0.44 15.42 4.84
CA LEU A 133 1.45 16.35 5.34
C LEU A 133 1.74 17.49 4.36
N TYR A 134 1.82 17.19 3.07
CA TYR A 134 2.03 18.22 2.04
C TYR A 134 0.91 19.26 2.04
N LEU A 135 -0.34 18.81 2.15
CA LEU A 135 -1.48 19.72 2.27
C LEU A 135 -1.41 20.57 3.54
N ARG A 136 -1.02 19.96 4.67
CA ARG A 136 -0.88 20.65 5.98
C ARG A 136 0.22 21.71 5.96
N GLU A 137 1.40 21.37 5.43
CA GLU A 137 2.57 22.26 5.46
C GLU A 137 2.53 23.37 4.40
N TYR A 138 1.95 23.08 3.23
CA TYR A 138 1.99 24.01 2.10
C TYR A 138 0.62 24.54 1.68
N SER A 139 -0.47 24.10 2.32
CA SER A 139 -1.85 24.44 1.96
C SER A 139 -2.19 24.19 0.48
N GLU A 140 -1.44 23.32 -0.19
CA GLU A 140 -1.59 22.96 -1.60
C GLU A 140 -1.85 21.44 -1.73
N GLY A 141 -2.81 21.06 -2.58
CA GLY A 141 -3.11 19.66 -2.87
C GLY A 141 -2.11 19.04 -3.85
N ILE A 142 -1.62 17.84 -3.56
CA ILE A 142 -0.77 17.08 -4.48
C ILE A 142 -1.28 15.66 -4.69
N SER A 143 -1.07 15.08 -5.89
CA SER A 143 -1.47 13.71 -6.16
C SER A 143 -0.45 12.71 -5.60
N THR A 144 -0.94 11.56 -5.09
CA THR A 144 -0.08 10.48 -4.59
C THR A 144 0.86 9.92 -5.67
N TRP A 145 0.47 10.03 -6.94
CA TRP A 145 1.28 9.63 -8.08
C TRP A 145 2.52 10.52 -8.23
N LYS A 146 2.38 11.85 -8.10
CA LYS A 146 3.52 12.79 -8.14
C LYS A 146 4.51 12.49 -7.02
N ILE A 147 4.01 12.26 -5.80
CA ILE A 147 4.84 11.87 -4.64
C ILE A 147 5.61 10.58 -4.93
N GLU A 148 4.94 9.54 -5.42
CA GLU A 148 5.57 8.27 -5.74
C GLU A 148 6.64 8.39 -6.82
N ARG A 149 6.39 9.21 -7.85
CA ARG A 149 7.35 9.48 -8.93
C ARG A 149 8.63 10.13 -8.39
N VAL A 150 8.50 11.11 -7.50
CA VAL A 150 9.65 11.78 -6.87
C VAL A 150 10.43 10.81 -5.98
N ILE A 151 9.74 10.05 -5.12
CA ILE A 151 10.38 9.03 -4.27
C ILE A 151 11.18 8.04 -5.13
N ARG A 152 10.61 7.58 -6.26
CA ARG A 152 11.27 6.65 -7.18
C ARG A 152 12.46 7.30 -7.91
N LYS A 153 12.29 8.53 -8.40
CA LYS A 153 13.32 9.29 -9.13
C LYS A 153 14.57 9.48 -8.27
N TYR A 154 14.39 9.88 -7.01
CA TYR A 154 15.48 10.18 -6.08
C TYR A 154 15.85 9.00 -5.16
N LYS A 155 15.27 7.80 -5.39
CA LYS A 155 15.51 6.58 -4.59
C LYS A 155 15.32 6.79 -3.09
N LEU A 156 14.37 7.63 -2.69
CA LEU A 156 14.06 7.98 -1.31
C LEU A 156 13.27 6.85 -0.62
N TYR A 157 13.71 5.62 -0.79
CA TYR A 157 13.15 4.47 -0.09
C TYR A 157 13.84 4.30 1.26
N ARG A 158 13.08 3.74 2.19
CA ARG A 158 13.63 3.33 3.46
C ARG A 158 14.50 2.09 3.25
N GLU A 159 15.69 2.09 3.83
CA GLU A 159 16.50 0.87 3.93
C GLU A 159 15.83 -0.11 4.90
N LYS A 160 15.63 -1.35 4.46
CA LYS A 160 15.09 -2.40 5.31
C LYS A 160 16.19 -2.94 6.20
N GLN A 161 16.16 -2.58 7.48
CA GLN A 161 17.00 -3.26 8.46
C GLN A 161 16.49 -4.68 8.70
N VAL A 162 17.41 -5.61 8.97
CA VAL A 162 17.08 -7.01 9.24
C VAL A 162 16.25 -7.09 10.53
N LYS A 163 15.06 -7.69 10.47
CA LYS A 163 14.20 -7.89 11.66
C LYS A 163 14.89 -8.82 12.65
N ARG A 164 14.92 -8.41 13.92
CA ARG A 164 15.42 -9.23 15.03
C ARG A 164 14.36 -10.21 15.50
N SER A 165 14.76 -11.38 15.98
CA SER A 165 13.85 -12.45 16.37
C SER A 165 13.04 -12.08 17.62
N GLN A 166 11.75 -12.38 17.60
CA GLN A 166 10.83 -12.25 18.73
C GLN A 166 10.49 -13.64 19.26
N THR A 167 10.34 -13.78 20.56
CA THR A 167 9.96 -15.03 21.21
C THR A 167 8.58 -14.94 21.84
N GLU A 168 7.63 -15.78 21.45
CA GLU A 168 6.32 -15.88 22.05
C GLU A 168 6.27 -16.92 23.17
N ALA A 169 5.67 -16.59 24.30
CA ALA A 169 5.48 -17.50 25.43
C ALA A 169 4.03 -17.97 25.53
N LYS A 170 3.79 -19.30 25.65
CA LYS A 170 2.45 -19.93 25.77
C LYS A 170 1.95 -19.97 27.22
N ARG A 171 0.65 -19.65 27.46
CA ARG A 171 0.06 -19.53 28.81
C ARG A 171 -1.25 -20.26 29.04
N LYS A 172 -1.56 -20.59 30.33
CA LYS A 172 -2.77 -21.33 30.82
C LYS A 172 -3.93 -20.39 31.22
N LYS A 173 -5.16 -20.87 31.05
CA LYS A 173 -6.43 -20.12 31.16
C LYS A 173 -6.97 -19.98 32.61
N LYS A 174 -7.50 -18.79 32.98
CA LYS A 174 -8.42 -18.54 34.09
C LYS A 174 -9.68 -17.81 33.58
N LYS A 175 -10.85 -17.95 34.27
CA LYS A 175 -12.11 -17.31 33.84
C LYS A 175 -12.04 -15.80 34.12
N LYS A 176 -12.17 -14.96 33.10
CA LYS A 176 -11.95 -13.51 33.14
C LYS A 176 -13.03 -12.82 32.32
N VAL A 177 -13.33 -11.57 32.62
CA VAL A 177 -14.22 -10.74 31.79
C VAL A 177 -13.59 -10.53 30.43
N LEU A 178 -14.31 -10.79 29.37
CA LEU A 178 -13.79 -10.73 28.02
C LEU A 178 -14.27 -9.47 27.29
N ILE A 179 -13.43 -8.94 26.41
CA ILE A 179 -13.69 -7.67 25.72
C ILE A 179 -15.03 -7.66 24.96
N HIS A 180 -15.44 -8.78 24.38
CA HIS A 180 -16.70 -8.86 23.64
C HIS A 180 -17.96 -8.77 24.53
N GLU A 181 -17.82 -8.93 25.84
CA GLU A 181 -18.89 -8.77 26.80
C GLU A 181 -19.15 -7.29 27.12
N ILE A 182 -18.22 -6.39 26.73
CA ILE A 182 -18.29 -4.95 26.98
C ILE A 182 -18.97 -4.25 25.80
N LYS A 183 -20.05 -3.53 26.08
CA LYS A 183 -20.68 -2.66 25.08
C LYS A 183 -19.84 -1.40 24.91
N LYS A 184 -19.16 -1.30 23.76
CA LYS A 184 -18.30 -0.15 23.43
C LYS A 184 -19.10 1.16 23.47
N ARG A 185 -18.47 2.22 24.00
CA ARG A 185 -18.98 3.58 23.99
C ARG A 185 -18.02 4.48 23.24
N ASN A 186 -18.54 5.50 22.60
CA ASN A 186 -17.74 6.51 21.90
C ASN A 186 -17.34 7.62 22.89
N GLU A 187 -16.52 7.27 23.87
CA GLU A 187 -16.04 8.17 24.92
C GLU A 187 -14.52 8.04 24.99
N PHE A 188 -13.80 9.17 25.10
CA PHE A 188 -12.34 9.16 25.25
C PHE A 188 -11.95 8.44 26.56
N GLY A 189 -10.95 7.57 26.48
CA GLY A 189 -10.46 6.80 27.61
C GLY A 189 -11.34 5.61 27.98
N PHE A 190 -12.37 5.29 27.19
CA PHE A 190 -13.26 4.18 27.51
C PHE A 190 -12.52 2.85 27.57
N ILE A 191 -11.67 2.53 26.56
CA ILE A 191 -10.82 1.34 26.57
C ILE A 191 -9.39 1.73 26.17
N TRP A 192 -8.45 1.38 27.05
CA TRP A 192 -7.03 1.37 26.76
C TRP A 192 -6.55 -0.07 26.58
N HIS A 193 -6.00 -0.37 25.43
CA HIS A 193 -5.38 -1.66 25.14
C HIS A 193 -3.92 -1.60 25.54
N ILE A 194 -3.44 -2.60 26.27
CA ILE A 194 -2.05 -2.70 26.73
C ILE A 194 -1.43 -4.04 26.35
N ASP A 195 -0.14 -4.03 26.05
CA ASP A 195 0.64 -5.22 25.70
C ASP A 195 2.11 -5.06 26.08
N ALA A 196 2.86 -6.14 26.03
CA ALA A 196 4.29 -6.17 26.29
C ALA A 196 5.05 -6.82 25.14
N ILE A 197 5.86 -6.03 24.44
CA ILE A 197 6.76 -6.52 23.39
C ILE A 197 8.05 -6.99 24.04
N ILE A 198 8.34 -8.29 23.97
CA ILE A 198 9.59 -8.86 24.44
C ILE A 198 10.55 -8.98 23.27
N LEU A 199 11.72 -8.42 23.40
CA LEU A 199 12.76 -8.48 22.38
C LEU A 199 14.15 -8.70 22.99
N TYR A 200 15.06 -9.17 22.16
CA TYR A 200 16.45 -9.34 22.50
C TYR A 200 17.30 -8.36 21.69
N TRP A 201 18.01 -7.49 22.40
CA TRP A 201 18.92 -6.52 21.83
C TRP A 201 20.36 -6.94 22.11
N TYR A 202 21.11 -7.35 21.08
CA TYR A 202 22.44 -7.91 21.24
C TYR A 202 22.57 -8.97 22.35
N GLY A 203 21.58 -9.89 22.44
CA GLY A 203 21.54 -10.94 23.47
C GLY A 203 20.94 -10.52 24.79
N VAL A 204 20.72 -9.24 25.06
CA VAL A 204 20.10 -8.73 26.29
C VAL A 204 18.59 -8.62 26.11
N ARG A 205 17.83 -9.22 27.01
CA ARG A 205 16.37 -9.14 27.01
C ARG A 205 15.90 -7.73 27.39
N ARG A 206 14.98 -7.19 26.61
CA ARG A 206 14.30 -5.92 26.86
C ARG A 206 12.80 -6.09 26.67
N VAL A 207 12.02 -5.27 27.38
CA VAL A 207 10.57 -5.28 27.29
C VAL A 207 10.09 -3.87 27.04
N ILE A 208 9.19 -3.71 26.06
CA ILE A 208 8.51 -2.44 25.82
C ILE A 208 7.04 -2.67 26.11
N PHE A 209 6.55 -2.05 27.19
CA PHE A 209 5.11 -1.95 27.42
C PHE A 209 4.52 -0.91 26.49
N THR A 210 3.38 -1.21 25.92
CA THR A 210 2.66 -0.37 24.96
C THR A 210 1.21 -0.22 25.39
N ALA A 211 0.65 0.95 25.12
CA ALA A 211 -0.77 1.24 25.35
C ALA A 211 -1.30 2.06 24.17
N ILE A 212 -2.56 1.84 23.78
CA ILE A 212 -3.28 2.63 22.80
C ILE A 212 -4.74 2.79 23.19
N GLU A 213 -5.28 3.99 23.03
CA GLU A 213 -6.70 4.26 23.22
C GLU A 213 -7.50 3.81 21.99
N ASP A 214 -8.62 3.10 22.21
CA ASP A 214 -9.36 2.40 21.13
C ASP A 214 -9.92 3.35 20.05
N ILE A 215 -10.31 4.57 20.41
CA ILE A 215 -11.00 5.50 19.51
C ILE A 215 -10.02 6.48 18.88
N THR A 216 -9.34 7.25 19.70
CA THR A 216 -8.46 8.36 19.27
C THR A 216 -7.11 7.88 18.74
N LYS A 217 -6.73 6.63 19.03
CA LYS A 217 -5.41 6.06 18.72
C LYS A 217 -4.25 6.78 19.41
N ILE A 218 -4.52 7.56 20.46
CA ILE A 218 -3.46 8.09 21.33
C ILE A 218 -2.70 6.92 21.93
N ALA A 219 -1.38 6.96 21.81
CA ALA A 219 -0.52 5.86 22.20
C ALA A 219 0.54 6.27 23.21
N PHE A 220 0.89 5.33 24.07
CA PHE A 220 1.98 5.44 25.02
C PHE A 220 2.82 4.17 25.01
N ALA A 221 4.11 4.30 25.20
CA ALA A 221 5.03 3.17 25.30
C ALA A 221 6.24 3.53 26.17
N ARG A 222 6.81 2.51 26.83
CA ARG A 222 8.01 2.66 27.64
C ARG A 222 8.82 1.37 27.69
N SER A 223 10.13 1.51 27.61
CA SER A 223 11.08 0.40 27.68
C SER A 223 11.51 0.10 29.12
N TYR A 224 11.65 -1.19 29.44
CA TYR A 224 12.05 -1.71 30.75
C TYR A 224 13.04 -2.89 30.63
N LYS A 225 13.76 -3.15 31.74
CA LYS A 225 14.70 -4.29 31.80
C LYS A 225 13.99 -5.63 31.96
N THR A 226 12.84 -5.64 32.64
CA THR A 226 12.16 -6.89 33.01
C THR A 226 10.67 -6.83 32.68
N ASN A 227 10.07 -8.02 32.51
CA ASN A 227 8.63 -8.21 32.34
C ASN A 227 8.03 -8.78 33.63
N SER A 228 7.74 -7.93 34.60
CA SER A 228 7.13 -8.34 35.87
C SER A 228 5.86 -7.55 36.14
N SER A 229 4.96 -8.10 36.96
CA SER A 229 3.72 -7.40 37.35
C SER A 229 3.96 -6.09 38.12
N LYS A 230 5.12 -5.93 38.75
CA LYS A 230 5.52 -4.65 39.35
C LYS A 230 5.87 -3.58 38.33
N VAL A 231 6.53 -4.00 37.23
CA VAL A 231 6.89 -3.11 36.13
C VAL A 231 5.65 -2.69 35.35
N SER A 232 4.70 -3.59 35.14
CA SER A 232 3.43 -3.23 34.53
C SER A 232 2.57 -2.30 35.40
N CYS A 233 2.72 -2.33 36.72
CA CYS A 233 2.13 -1.32 37.64
C CYS A 233 2.74 0.06 37.39
N ASP A 234 4.09 0.19 37.38
CA ASP A 234 4.75 1.47 37.06
C ASP A 234 4.30 2.02 35.71
N PHE A 235 4.18 1.13 34.69
CA PHE A 235 3.66 1.53 33.39
C PHE A 235 2.22 2.03 33.46
N LEU A 236 1.35 1.35 34.18
CA LEU A 236 -0.06 1.75 34.41
C LEU A 236 -0.16 3.09 35.13
N GLU A 237 0.61 3.30 36.20
CA GLU A 237 0.63 4.55 36.97
C GLU A 237 1.06 5.72 36.09
N ARG A 238 2.07 5.54 35.24
CA ARG A 238 2.50 6.56 34.25
C ARG A 238 1.43 6.84 33.22
N LEU A 239 0.75 5.81 32.71
CA LEU A 239 -0.37 5.99 31.81
C LEU A 239 -1.48 6.80 32.47
N MET A 240 -1.86 6.42 33.68
CA MET A 240 -2.91 7.12 34.48
C MET A 240 -2.55 8.59 34.70
N TYR A 241 -1.29 8.89 35.04
CA TYR A 241 -0.78 10.25 35.18
C TYR A 241 -0.91 11.04 33.87
N LEU A 242 -0.45 10.48 32.75
CA LEU A 242 -0.47 11.12 31.45
C LEU A 242 -1.88 11.43 30.95
N VAL A 243 -2.84 10.54 31.19
CA VAL A 243 -4.23 10.72 30.78
C VAL A 243 -5.14 11.30 31.87
N ARG A 244 -4.56 11.79 32.97
CA ARG A 244 -5.26 12.37 34.13
C ARG A 244 -6.42 11.50 34.65
N GLY A 245 -6.21 10.19 34.67
CA GLY A 245 -7.20 9.24 35.14
C GLY A 245 -8.33 8.91 34.16
N ASN A 246 -8.30 9.42 32.93
CA ASN A 246 -9.31 9.11 31.92
C ASN A 246 -9.14 7.70 31.36
N VAL A 247 -9.40 6.70 32.19
CA VAL A 247 -9.34 5.28 31.86
C VAL A 247 -10.48 4.56 32.54
N ASN A 248 -11.38 3.93 31.81
CA ASN A 248 -12.46 3.13 32.36
C ASN A 248 -12.12 1.63 32.35
N PHE A 249 -11.65 1.15 31.24
CA PHE A 249 -11.27 -0.24 31.02
C PHE A 249 -9.83 -0.37 30.58
N ILE A 250 -9.11 -1.29 31.19
CA ILE A 250 -7.80 -1.75 30.67
C ILE A 250 -7.97 -3.11 30.03
N HIS A 251 -7.62 -3.20 28.76
CA HIS A 251 -7.67 -4.44 28.00
C HIS A 251 -6.26 -4.99 27.79
N SER A 252 -6.02 -6.22 28.20
CA SER A 252 -4.75 -6.91 27.91
C SER A 252 -4.97 -8.32 27.40
N ASP A 253 -3.89 -8.95 26.97
CA ASP A 253 -3.84 -10.39 26.82
C ASP A 253 -3.85 -11.09 28.21
N ASN A 254 -3.73 -12.43 28.20
CA ASN A 254 -3.65 -13.21 29.43
C ASN A 254 -2.22 -13.31 29.98
N GLY A 255 -1.40 -12.29 29.83
CA GLY A 255 -0.03 -12.22 30.29
C GLY A 255 0.15 -12.31 31.80
N SER A 256 1.21 -13.02 32.30
CA SER A 256 1.51 -13.08 33.76
C SER A 256 1.96 -11.73 34.31
N GLU A 257 2.44 -10.83 33.45
CA GLU A 257 2.78 -9.44 33.76
C GLU A 257 1.55 -8.62 34.13
N PHE A 258 0.37 -9.00 33.64
CA PHE A 258 -0.92 -8.36 33.92
C PHE A 258 -1.73 -9.08 35.01
N GLU A 259 -1.06 -9.94 35.78
CA GLU A 259 -1.62 -10.61 36.96
C GLU A 259 -1.02 -10.03 38.25
N GLY A 260 -1.38 -10.58 39.40
CA GLY A 260 -0.83 -10.20 40.71
C GLY A 260 -0.88 -8.70 40.99
N SER A 261 0.26 -8.09 41.24
CA SER A 261 0.37 -6.64 41.58
C SER A 261 -0.32 -5.72 40.56
N PHE A 262 -0.31 -6.05 39.28
CA PHE A 262 -1.00 -5.26 38.25
C PHE A 262 -2.52 -5.27 38.46
N LYS A 263 -3.08 -6.44 38.80
CA LYS A 263 -4.49 -6.58 39.05
C LYS A 263 -4.90 -5.85 40.33
N ASP A 264 -4.02 -5.89 41.33
CA ASP A 264 -4.23 -5.16 42.59
C ASP A 264 -4.19 -3.64 42.34
N ALA A 265 -3.27 -3.15 41.50
CA ALA A 265 -3.22 -1.75 41.09
C ALA A 265 -4.48 -1.32 40.33
N CYS A 266 -4.98 -2.14 39.40
CA CYS A 266 -6.26 -1.86 38.74
C CYS A 266 -7.41 -1.72 39.74
N ASN A 267 -7.50 -2.62 40.73
CA ASN A 267 -8.53 -2.56 41.77
C ASN A 267 -8.43 -1.28 42.62
N ILE A 268 -7.21 -0.90 43.04
CA ILE A 268 -6.96 0.32 43.81
C ILE A 268 -7.34 1.58 43.01
N LEU A 269 -7.04 1.59 41.72
CA LEU A 269 -7.35 2.71 40.82
C LEU A 269 -8.81 2.70 40.33
N GLY A 270 -9.63 1.74 40.76
CA GLY A 270 -11.02 1.60 40.30
C GLY A 270 -11.20 1.21 38.82
N LEU A 271 -10.17 0.64 38.23
CA LEU A 271 -10.17 0.24 36.79
C LEU A 271 -10.70 -1.18 36.61
N THR A 272 -11.53 -1.37 35.62
CA THR A 272 -11.96 -2.71 35.23
C THR A 272 -10.98 -3.33 34.24
N HIS A 273 -10.30 -4.39 34.65
CA HIS A 273 -9.39 -5.15 33.77
C HIS A 273 -10.15 -6.20 32.97
N ILE A 274 -10.09 -6.09 31.66
CA ILE A 274 -10.73 -6.99 30.70
C ILE A 274 -9.67 -7.72 29.83
N TYR A 275 -10.03 -8.83 29.25
CA TYR A 275 -9.09 -9.74 28.61
C TYR A 275 -9.49 -10.11 27.20
N SER A 276 -8.50 -10.32 26.34
CA SER A 276 -8.68 -10.90 25.01
C SER A 276 -9.17 -12.35 25.08
N ARG A 277 -9.99 -12.73 24.13
CA ARG A 277 -10.31 -14.15 23.91
C ARG A 277 -9.06 -14.89 23.45
N PRO A 278 -8.87 -16.14 23.87
CA PRO A 278 -7.73 -16.93 23.43
C PRO A 278 -7.77 -17.12 21.88
N ARG A 279 -6.66 -16.88 21.22
CA ARG A 279 -6.48 -17.05 19.77
C ARG A 279 -7.41 -16.20 18.89
N THR A 280 -7.78 -15.02 19.35
CA THR A 280 -8.63 -14.10 18.58
C THR A 280 -7.88 -12.76 18.39
N PRO A 281 -7.08 -12.63 17.31
CA PRO A 281 -6.33 -11.39 17.02
C PRO A 281 -7.25 -10.18 16.83
N THR A 282 -8.47 -10.40 16.37
CA THR A 282 -9.47 -9.35 16.13
C THR A 282 -9.92 -8.61 17.42
N ASP A 283 -9.55 -9.07 18.61
CA ASP A 283 -9.91 -8.40 19.85
C ASP A 283 -9.03 -7.16 20.13
N ASN A 284 -7.86 -7.04 19.47
CA ASN A 284 -6.92 -5.95 19.71
C ASN A 284 -6.19 -5.46 18.44
N PRO A 285 -6.88 -5.17 17.33
CA PRO A 285 -6.23 -4.82 16.09
C PRO A 285 -5.51 -3.46 16.13
N ALA A 286 -5.99 -2.53 16.95
CA ALA A 286 -5.40 -1.21 17.09
C ALA A 286 -4.00 -1.29 17.75
N LEU A 287 -3.87 -2.06 18.84
CA LEU A 287 -2.60 -2.24 19.53
C LEU A 287 -1.61 -3.09 18.71
N GLU A 288 -2.08 -4.15 18.05
CA GLU A 288 -1.23 -4.93 17.15
C GLU A 288 -0.63 -4.04 16.04
N ARG A 289 -1.46 -3.16 15.46
CA ARG A 289 -1.02 -2.20 14.46
C ARG A 289 -0.04 -1.17 15.02
N PHE A 290 -0.29 -0.68 16.23
CA PHE A 290 0.62 0.22 16.92
C PHE A 290 1.96 -0.47 17.23
N ASN A 291 1.93 -1.68 17.78
CA ASN A 291 3.13 -2.48 18.07
C ASN A 291 3.97 -2.73 16.81
N TRP A 292 3.32 -3.02 15.69
CA TRP A 292 3.99 -3.13 14.41
C TRP A 292 4.62 -1.80 13.97
N THR A 293 3.87 -0.69 14.09
CA THR A 293 4.34 0.65 13.71
C THR A 293 5.54 1.08 14.58
N LEU A 294 5.47 0.83 15.89
CA LEU A 294 6.56 1.12 16.83
C LEU A 294 7.83 0.37 16.44
N GLN A 295 7.72 -0.93 16.15
CA GLN A 295 8.86 -1.74 15.73
C GLN A 295 9.41 -1.33 14.37
N ASP A 296 8.53 -0.95 13.44
CA ASP A 296 8.89 -0.61 12.07
C ASP A 296 9.41 0.84 11.94
N GLU A 297 8.81 1.80 12.63
CA GLU A 297 9.11 3.23 12.48
C GLU A 297 10.07 3.76 13.56
N TRP A 298 10.07 3.17 14.77
CA TRP A 298 10.98 3.58 15.84
C TRP A 298 12.12 2.58 16.02
N LEU A 299 11.84 1.34 16.45
CA LEU A 299 12.88 0.38 16.83
C LEU A 299 13.87 0.06 15.69
N SER A 300 13.39 0.03 14.46
CA SER A 300 14.24 -0.26 13.30
C SER A 300 15.00 0.95 12.75
N LEU A 301 14.68 2.16 13.18
CA LEU A 301 15.28 3.41 12.71
C LEU A 301 15.99 4.19 13.81
N SER A 302 15.77 3.83 15.09
CA SER A 302 16.47 4.45 16.21
C SER A 302 17.98 4.15 16.12
N GLU A 303 18.77 5.18 16.29
CA GLU A 303 20.23 5.07 16.44
C GLU A 303 20.63 4.77 17.89
N VAL A 304 19.69 4.96 18.83
CA VAL A 304 19.87 4.72 20.27
C VAL A 304 19.72 3.23 20.56
N GLY A 305 20.70 2.66 21.23
CA GLY A 305 20.65 1.28 21.70
C GLY A 305 19.66 1.10 22.85
N LEU A 306 19.14 -0.12 23.01
CA LEU A 306 18.34 -0.47 24.18
C LEU A 306 19.18 -0.86 25.39
N ASP A 307 20.49 -0.68 25.34
CA ASP A 307 21.41 -0.94 26.45
C ASP A 307 21.20 0.08 27.56
N GLU A 308 21.15 1.36 27.21
CA GLU A 308 20.84 2.47 28.09
C GLU A 308 19.34 2.80 28.04
N ILE A 309 18.60 2.30 29.02
CA ILE A 309 17.14 2.43 29.07
C ILE A 309 16.69 3.88 29.21
N GLY A 310 17.48 4.73 29.87
CA GLY A 310 17.21 6.16 29.99
C GLY A 310 17.11 6.82 28.65
N ASP A 311 18.15 6.71 27.85
CA ASP A 311 18.27 7.32 26.53
C ASP A 311 17.27 6.71 25.55
N ALA A 312 17.10 5.37 25.60
CA ALA A 312 16.10 4.68 24.82
C ALA A 312 14.66 5.18 25.11
N ASN A 313 14.35 5.46 26.37
CA ASN A 313 13.04 6.00 26.74
C ASN A 313 12.88 7.46 26.33
N GLN A 314 13.94 8.24 26.32
CA GLN A 314 13.89 9.62 25.82
C GLN A 314 13.65 9.64 24.32
N ASP A 315 14.39 8.85 23.56
CA ASP A 315 14.18 8.70 22.12
C ASP A 315 12.80 8.16 21.76
N LEU A 316 12.32 7.16 22.52
CA LEU A 316 10.97 6.62 22.39
C LEU A 316 9.90 7.71 22.71
N THR A 317 10.14 8.56 23.70
CA THR A 317 9.22 9.65 24.03
C THR A 317 9.14 10.67 22.89
N ASN A 318 10.26 11.06 22.30
CA ASN A 318 10.28 11.95 21.14
C ASN A 318 9.52 11.34 19.95
N TRP A 319 9.70 10.04 19.71
CA TRP A 319 8.94 9.35 18.67
C TRP A 319 7.44 9.27 18.98
N LEU A 320 7.06 9.08 20.25
CA LEU A 320 5.65 9.08 20.68
C LEU A 320 4.99 10.46 20.50
N ILE A 321 5.71 11.54 20.75
CA ILE A 321 5.24 12.89 20.43
C ILE A 321 4.99 13.01 18.92
N GLU A 322 5.93 12.56 18.10
CA GLU A 322 5.73 12.53 16.64
C GLU A 322 4.52 11.67 16.25
N TYR A 323 4.35 10.50 16.88
CA TYR A 323 3.24 9.59 16.61
C TYR A 323 1.87 10.23 16.95
N ASN A 324 1.76 10.90 18.10
CA ASN A 324 0.50 11.43 18.58
C ASN A 324 0.14 12.81 18.00
N ASP A 325 1.14 13.68 17.77
CA ASP A 325 0.91 15.10 17.40
C ASP A 325 1.20 15.42 15.94
N TYR A 326 2.03 14.60 15.25
CA TYR A 326 2.45 14.93 13.88
C TYR A 326 2.07 13.86 12.84
N ARG A 327 2.04 12.60 13.20
CA ARG A 327 1.84 11.48 12.29
C ARG A 327 0.37 11.35 11.85
N PRO A 328 0.03 11.51 10.53
CA PRO A 328 -1.33 11.33 10.05
C PRO A 328 -1.76 9.85 10.09
N HIS A 329 -2.99 9.59 10.54
CA HIS A 329 -3.58 8.26 10.62
C HIS A 329 -4.70 8.08 9.60
N GLU A 330 -4.61 7.06 8.74
CA GLU A 330 -5.64 6.79 7.72
C GLU A 330 -7.01 6.47 8.36
N SER A 331 -7.01 5.79 9.52
CA SER A 331 -8.24 5.47 10.28
C SER A 331 -8.88 6.66 10.98
N LEU A 332 -8.21 7.80 11.02
CA LEU A 332 -8.67 9.06 11.60
C LEU A 332 -8.79 10.15 10.53
N ASP A 333 -9.11 9.78 9.30
CA ASP A 333 -9.21 10.69 8.15
C ASP A 333 -7.96 11.56 7.95
N TYR A 334 -6.79 10.96 8.21
CA TYR A 334 -5.47 11.61 8.18
C TYR A 334 -5.24 12.71 9.22
N LEU A 335 -6.11 12.82 10.21
CA LEU A 335 -5.80 13.58 11.42
C LEU A 335 -4.75 12.85 12.27
N THR A 336 -4.04 13.58 13.10
CA THR A 336 -3.24 12.97 14.16
C THR A 336 -4.14 12.48 15.32
N PRO A 337 -3.67 11.55 16.15
CA PRO A 337 -4.42 11.14 17.33
C PRO A 337 -4.87 12.31 18.22
N LEU A 338 -4.01 13.30 18.45
CA LEU A 338 -4.34 14.50 19.25
C LEU A 338 -5.33 15.41 18.54
N GLU A 339 -5.18 15.69 17.24
CA GLU A 339 -6.15 16.48 16.49
C GLU A 339 -7.53 15.83 16.51
N TYR A 340 -7.58 14.52 16.26
CA TYR A 340 -8.84 13.78 16.30
C TYR A 340 -9.50 13.85 17.68
N ALA A 341 -8.71 13.70 18.74
CA ALA A 341 -9.19 13.78 20.10
C ALA A 341 -9.69 15.19 20.45
N GLN A 342 -8.98 16.25 20.03
CA GLN A 342 -9.40 17.65 20.21
C GLN A 342 -10.68 17.99 19.46
N HIS A 343 -10.87 17.45 18.25
CA HIS A 343 -12.08 17.70 17.47
C HIS A 343 -13.32 17.01 18.04
N ASN A 344 -13.17 15.82 18.61
CA ASN A 344 -14.30 14.97 19.02
C ASN A 344 -14.53 14.93 20.53
N PHE A 345 -13.52 15.27 21.34
CA PHE A 345 -13.55 15.16 22.80
C PHE A 345 -12.89 16.38 23.44
N PHE A 346 -13.66 17.26 24.06
CA PHE A 346 -13.23 18.56 24.61
C PHE A 346 -12.17 18.51 25.75
N GLN A 347 -11.71 17.33 26.19
CA GLN A 347 -10.83 17.17 27.36
C GLN A 347 -9.49 16.52 27.02
N VAL A 348 -8.82 16.92 25.93
CA VAL A 348 -7.52 16.36 25.60
C VAL A 348 -6.39 17.19 26.20
N LEU A 349 -5.45 16.46 26.77
CA LEU A 349 -4.38 16.96 27.59
C LEU A 349 -3.30 17.73 26.81
N PRO A 350 -2.96 18.96 27.21
CA PRO A 350 -1.87 19.73 26.56
C PRO A 350 -0.49 19.08 26.69
N MET A 351 -0.32 18.11 27.60
CA MET A 351 0.99 17.49 27.92
C MET A 351 1.59 16.64 26.79
N TRP A 352 0.81 16.33 25.77
CA TRP A 352 1.26 15.54 24.61
C TRP A 352 1.64 16.39 23.39
N SER A 353 1.41 17.70 23.46
CA SER A 353 1.64 18.62 22.37
C SER A 353 2.97 19.36 22.53
N ALA A 354 3.89 19.13 21.61
CA ALA A 354 5.13 19.92 21.51
C ALA A 354 4.86 21.41 21.16
N ARG A 355 3.61 21.74 20.74
CA ARG A 355 3.20 23.09 20.35
C ARG A 355 2.80 23.99 21.54
N THR A 356 2.76 23.46 22.75
CA THR A 356 2.38 24.23 23.95
C THR A 356 3.58 24.90 24.63
N ILE A 357 4.78 24.81 24.04
CA ILE A 357 5.99 25.50 24.51
C ILE A 357 6.39 26.55 23.44
N ILE A 358 5.61 27.60 23.33
CA ILE A 358 6.02 28.91 22.83
C ILE A 358 5.25 29.95 23.64
#